data_864e21d61b8dad3c9e62922e33a0fd14
#
_entry.id   864e21d61b8dad3c9e62922e33a0fd14
#
_cell.length_a   1.000
_cell.length_b   1.000
_cell.length_c   1.000
_cell.angle_alpha   90.00
_cell.angle_beta   90.00
_cell.angle_gamma   90.00
#
_symmetry.space_group_name_H-M   'P 1'
#
loop_
_entity.id
_entity.type
_entity.pdbx_description
1 polymer ?
#
loop_
_entity_poly.entity_id
_entity_poly.type
_entity_poly.pdbx_seq_one_letter_code
_entity_poly.pdbx_strand_id
1 'polypeptide(L)'
;MRNEIRGYNEVREAARDWETYSSDLLGDRDVRDYRQLPLEVDPPRHTKFRMALNPIFSPGALRPLAPDFQKLAELLLADLRAKGSFEVLEDLVIPYVIGCLTIIYKRPQDFEEWRSWGPDVWNAAAYRRGDDVHAAELAHRNRDFTVKSPRDGRVLQDYLDKVFDEAESRVSQGLEERDIWDFVAALEIDDQRVDRKEMQGIANVLLAGGRDTVIKLLSGFVWHLIQKPSDAEFIRDNDEHFRPAIQELARYLSPLPRMERVPREYAVGADSARDTEKYVLLGFVSANHDRERFEDPERIDFGRERNAHIAFGFGPHSCLGQNITEIETVAFLKAVLPEISKWSFETEPEIVWVDEPLSDGSTTHYLDKFREIRIRLG
;
A
#
# COMPACT_ATOMS: atom_id res chain seq x y z
N MET A 1 -3.35 8.96 25.49
CA MET A 1 -2.35 8.65 24.42
C MET A 1 -2.42 7.15 24.18
N ARG A 2 -2.64 6.71 22.95
CA ARG A 2 -2.62 5.29 22.62
C ARG A 2 -1.24 4.71 22.93
N ASN A 3 -1.20 3.48 23.45
CA ASN A 3 0.06 2.78 23.66
C ASN A 3 0.72 2.50 22.31
N GLU A 4 1.94 2.97 22.11
CA GLU A 4 2.72 2.73 20.90
C GLU A 4 4.02 2.01 21.25
N ILE A 5 4.26 0.90 20.56
CA ILE A 5 5.52 0.13 20.63
C ILE A 5 6.42 0.69 19.53
N ARG A 6 7.64 1.12 19.87
CA ARG A 6 8.51 1.90 18.98
C ARG A 6 9.84 1.25 18.65
N GLY A 7 10.46 0.53 19.58
CA GLY A 7 11.77 -0.08 19.35
C GLY A 7 11.73 -1.18 18.27
N TYR A 8 12.80 -1.33 17.51
CA TYR A 8 12.85 -2.30 16.42
C TYR A 8 12.57 -3.74 16.87
N ASN A 9 13.16 -4.18 17.96
CA ASN A 9 12.96 -5.53 18.47
C ASN A 9 11.55 -5.71 19.05
N GLU A 10 11.08 -4.74 19.81
CA GLU A 10 9.78 -4.72 20.47
C GLU A 10 8.63 -4.73 19.43
N VAL A 11 8.75 -3.95 18.35
CA VAL A 11 7.77 -3.97 17.26
C VAL A 11 7.76 -5.32 16.55
N ARG A 12 8.94 -5.94 16.33
CA ARG A 12 9.00 -7.27 15.71
C ARG A 12 8.42 -8.36 16.60
N GLU A 13 8.69 -8.32 17.89
CA GLU A 13 8.11 -9.26 18.85
C GLU A 13 6.60 -9.14 18.90
N ALA A 14 6.07 -7.92 19.05
CA ALA A 14 4.63 -7.68 19.06
C ALA A 14 3.95 -8.02 17.72
N ALA A 15 4.59 -7.75 16.57
CA ALA A 15 4.07 -8.12 15.26
C ALA A 15 4.00 -9.65 15.04
N ARG A 16 4.80 -10.42 15.77
CA ARG A 16 4.81 -11.89 15.72
C ARG A 16 3.86 -12.53 16.72
N ASP A 17 3.66 -11.88 17.84
CA ASP A 17 2.86 -12.37 18.97
C ASP A 17 1.37 -12.06 18.77
N TRP A 18 0.75 -12.74 17.80
CA TRP A 18 -0.67 -12.63 17.54
C TRP A 18 -1.55 -13.22 18.65
N GLU A 19 -0.99 -14.03 19.53
CA GLU A 19 -1.69 -14.57 20.69
C GLU A 19 -1.96 -13.50 21.74
N THR A 20 -1.06 -12.53 21.89
CA THR A 20 -1.20 -11.37 22.77
C THR A 20 -1.82 -10.18 22.02
N TYR A 21 -1.35 -9.90 20.79
CA TYR A 21 -1.72 -8.74 19.98
C TYR A 21 -2.49 -9.15 18.74
N SER A 22 -3.80 -9.25 18.88
CA SER A 22 -4.69 -9.67 17.79
C SER A 22 -4.79 -8.63 16.68
N SER A 23 -4.95 -9.11 15.47
CA SER A 23 -5.28 -8.30 14.28
C SER A 23 -6.78 -8.16 14.07
N ASP A 24 -7.62 -8.81 14.88
CA ASP A 24 -9.07 -8.71 14.80
C ASP A 24 -9.56 -7.38 15.33
N LEU A 25 -9.45 -6.37 14.48
CA LEU A 25 -9.87 -4.99 14.74
C LEU A 25 -11.36 -4.77 14.47
N LEU A 26 -12.13 -5.84 14.30
CA LEU A 26 -13.51 -5.75 13.81
C LEU A 26 -14.30 -4.61 14.42
N GLY A 27 -14.75 -3.84 13.57
CA GLY A 27 -16.04 -3.21 13.41
C GLY A 27 -16.24 -1.90 14.09
N ASP A 28 -15.37 -1.24 14.86
CA ASP A 28 -15.71 0.04 15.45
C ASP A 28 -15.37 1.23 14.63
N ARG A 29 -14.47 0.99 13.74
CA ARG A 29 -14.02 2.03 12.87
C ARG A 29 -14.79 2.05 11.62
N ASP A 30 -15.55 1.05 11.46
CA ASP A 30 -15.85 0.66 10.13
C ASP A 30 -17.24 0.91 9.77
N VAL A 31 -17.19 1.68 8.86
CA VAL A 31 -18.14 1.88 7.85
C VAL A 31 -18.41 0.60 7.03
N ARG A 32 -17.57 -0.40 7.13
CA ARG A 32 -17.69 -1.73 6.53
C ARG A 32 -18.39 -2.70 7.48
N ASP A 33 -19.17 -3.60 6.94
CA ASP A 33 -19.76 -4.71 7.69
C ASP A 33 -19.04 -6.06 7.44
N TYR A 34 -17.80 -5.97 6.92
CA TYR A 34 -16.91 -7.10 6.64
C TYR A 34 -15.47 -6.84 7.13
N ARG A 35 -14.74 -7.91 7.42
CA ARG A 35 -13.30 -7.84 7.76
C ARG A 35 -12.45 -7.70 6.50
N GLN A 36 -11.37 -6.95 6.57
CA GLN A 36 -10.31 -6.98 5.56
C GLN A 36 -9.51 -8.28 5.67
N LEU A 37 -9.67 -9.17 4.69
CA LEU A 37 -9.05 -10.48 4.72
C LEU A 37 -7.81 -10.55 3.80
N PRO A 38 -6.69 -11.11 4.29
CA PRO A 38 -6.45 -11.75 5.59
C PRO A 38 -5.95 -10.79 6.69
N LEU A 39 -6.04 -9.48 6.50
CA LEU A 39 -5.41 -8.47 7.37
C LEU A 39 -6.00 -8.44 8.79
N GLU A 40 -7.33 -8.58 8.90
CA GLU A 40 -8.09 -8.45 10.14
C GLU A 40 -8.54 -9.81 10.72
N VAL A 41 -7.71 -10.83 10.56
CA VAL A 41 -7.89 -12.14 11.19
C VAL A 41 -6.55 -12.72 11.64
N ASP A 42 -6.58 -13.52 12.69
CA ASP A 42 -5.39 -14.18 13.24
C ASP A 42 -5.23 -15.61 12.74
N PRO A 43 -4.03 -16.21 12.86
CA PRO A 43 -3.85 -17.64 12.69
C PRO A 43 -4.79 -18.44 13.61
N PRO A 44 -5.29 -19.61 13.20
CA PRO A 44 -4.95 -20.33 11.94
C PRO A 44 -5.72 -19.84 10.72
N ARG A 45 -6.84 -19.10 10.87
CA ARG A 45 -7.67 -18.65 9.75
C ARG A 45 -6.91 -17.73 8.79
N HIS A 46 -6.15 -16.79 9.32
CA HIS A 46 -5.23 -15.94 8.55
C HIS A 46 -4.34 -16.77 7.61
N THR A 47 -3.72 -17.84 8.13
CA THR A 47 -2.80 -18.69 7.36
C THR A 47 -3.50 -19.33 6.17
N LYS A 48 -4.74 -19.78 6.33
CA LYS A 48 -5.53 -20.39 5.25
C LYS A 48 -5.82 -19.40 4.12
N PHE A 49 -6.28 -18.20 4.45
CA PHE A 49 -6.48 -17.14 3.46
C PHE A 49 -5.17 -16.77 2.74
N ARG A 50 -4.06 -16.64 3.50
CA ARG A 50 -2.76 -16.37 2.89
C ARG A 50 -2.33 -17.45 1.91
N MET A 51 -2.50 -18.71 2.28
CA MET A 51 -2.17 -19.83 1.39
C MET A 51 -3.03 -19.81 0.12
N ALA A 52 -4.32 -19.54 0.24
CA ALA A 52 -5.23 -19.46 -0.89
C ALA A 52 -4.91 -18.29 -1.84
N LEU A 53 -4.44 -17.17 -1.32
CA LEU A 53 -4.08 -15.97 -2.10
C LEU A 53 -2.64 -16.00 -2.65
N ASN A 54 -1.73 -16.77 -2.02
CA ASN A 54 -0.32 -16.83 -2.42
C ASN A 54 -0.06 -17.09 -3.92
N PRO A 55 -0.84 -17.93 -4.64
CA PRO A 55 -0.59 -18.17 -6.05
C PRO A 55 -0.53 -16.90 -6.90
N ILE A 56 -1.39 -15.89 -6.60
CA ILE A 56 -1.43 -14.61 -7.32
C ILE A 56 -0.15 -13.79 -7.06
N PHE A 57 0.37 -13.83 -5.84
CA PHE A 57 1.49 -13.01 -5.37
C PHE A 57 2.84 -13.69 -5.45
N SER A 58 2.89 -14.88 -6.01
CA SER A 58 4.15 -15.62 -6.18
C SER A 58 5.05 -14.95 -7.23
N PRO A 59 6.38 -15.00 -7.06
CA PRO A 59 7.30 -14.51 -8.09
C PRO A 59 7.08 -15.16 -9.45
N GLY A 60 6.63 -16.43 -9.48
CA GLY A 60 6.33 -17.16 -10.71
C GLY A 60 5.15 -16.57 -11.49
N ALA A 61 4.12 -16.10 -10.80
CA ALA A 61 2.97 -15.45 -11.42
C ALA A 61 3.28 -14.01 -11.85
N LEU A 62 4.11 -13.29 -11.09
CA LEU A 62 4.32 -11.86 -11.29
C LEU A 62 5.46 -11.51 -12.26
N ARG A 63 6.56 -12.27 -12.28
CA ARG A 63 7.70 -11.98 -13.18
C ARG A 63 7.32 -11.90 -14.66
N PRO A 64 6.42 -12.73 -15.19
CA PRO A 64 5.97 -12.61 -16.59
C PRO A 64 5.30 -11.27 -16.92
N LEU A 65 4.79 -10.53 -15.93
CA LEU A 65 4.13 -9.24 -16.10
C LEU A 65 5.10 -8.04 -16.14
N ALA A 66 6.36 -8.24 -15.73
CA ALA A 66 7.36 -7.16 -15.67
C ALA A 66 7.54 -6.40 -17.01
N PRO A 67 7.55 -7.05 -18.20
CA PRO A 67 7.62 -6.33 -19.47
C PRO A 67 6.41 -5.42 -19.72
N ASP A 68 5.21 -5.82 -19.31
CA ASP A 68 4.01 -5.03 -19.46
C ASP A 68 4.03 -3.82 -18.52
N PHE A 69 4.53 -3.97 -17.30
CA PHE A 69 4.74 -2.86 -16.38
C PHE A 69 5.74 -1.84 -16.93
N GLN A 70 6.88 -2.32 -17.46
CA GLN A 70 7.88 -1.44 -18.05
C GLN A 70 7.32 -0.70 -19.26
N LYS A 71 6.64 -1.40 -20.15
CA LYS A 71 5.99 -0.79 -21.31
C LYS A 71 4.97 0.27 -20.93
N LEU A 72 4.18 0.03 -19.87
CA LEU A 72 3.24 1.01 -19.34
C LEU A 72 3.97 2.29 -18.87
N ALA A 73 5.06 2.15 -18.12
CA ALA A 73 5.86 3.30 -17.68
C ALA A 73 6.44 4.07 -18.88
N GLU A 74 6.97 3.36 -19.88
CA GLU A 74 7.53 3.96 -21.09
C GLU A 74 6.46 4.73 -21.92
N LEU A 75 5.23 4.21 -22.00
CA LEU A 75 4.12 4.89 -22.68
C LEU A 75 3.73 6.18 -21.94
N LEU A 76 3.58 6.13 -20.62
CA LEU A 76 3.28 7.31 -19.81
C LEU A 76 4.38 8.38 -19.96
N LEU A 77 5.65 7.98 -19.93
CA LEU A 77 6.77 8.91 -20.14
C LEU A 77 6.79 9.50 -21.54
N ALA A 78 6.43 8.73 -22.57
CA ALA A 78 6.36 9.23 -23.94
C ALA A 78 5.33 10.36 -24.07
N ASP A 79 4.16 10.22 -23.46
CA ASP A 79 3.12 11.26 -23.44
C ASP A 79 3.58 12.52 -22.66
N LEU A 80 4.33 12.34 -21.58
CA LEU A 80 4.81 13.44 -20.75
C LEU A 80 5.92 14.25 -21.44
N ARG A 81 6.78 13.63 -22.24
CA ARG A 81 7.83 14.33 -22.99
C ARG A 81 7.27 15.46 -23.88
N ALA A 82 6.06 15.31 -24.39
CA ALA A 82 5.42 16.34 -25.22
C ALA A 82 4.93 17.56 -24.43
N LYS A 83 4.79 17.44 -23.10
CA LYS A 83 4.21 18.49 -22.25
C LYS A 83 5.24 19.52 -21.76
N GLY A 84 6.53 19.18 -21.71
CA GLY A 84 7.61 20.03 -21.18
C GLY A 84 7.66 20.13 -19.67
N SER A 85 6.56 19.94 -18.97
CA SER A 85 6.47 19.80 -17.50
C SER A 85 5.31 18.88 -17.14
N PHE A 86 5.38 18.27 -15.94
CA PHE A 86 4.32 17.39 -15.43
C PHE A 86 4.34 17.30 -13.91
N GLU A 87 3.25 16.82 -13.34
CA GLU A 87 3.12 16.51 -11.92
C GLU A 87 3.34 15.00 -11.72
N VAL A 88 4.28 14.64 -10.83
CA VAL A 88 4.76 13.26 -10.67
C VAL A 88 3.64 12.31 -10.20
N LEU A 89 2.82 12.72 -9.22
CA LEU A 89 1.80 11.84 -8.68
C LEU A 89 0.66 11.62 -9.70
N GLU A 90 0.06 12.70 -10.18
CA GLU A 90 -1.16 12.65 -11.00
C GLU A 90 -0.89 12.24 -12.45
N ASP A 91 0.24 12.67 -13.02
CA ASP A 91 0.53 12.43 -14.44
C ASP A 91 1.34 11.16 -14.69
N LEU A 92 2.07 10.63 -13.67
CA LEU A 92 2.99 9.49 -13.85
C LEU A 92 2.71 8.35 -12.87
N VAL A 93 2.85 8.59 -11.57
CA VAL A 93 2.91 7.51 -10.58
C VAL A 93 1.54 6.88 -10.34
N ILE A 94 0.48 7.67 -10.15
CA ILE A 94 -0.88 7.16 -9.95
C ILE A 94 -1.35 6.38 -11.19
N PRO A 95 -1.27 6.90 -12.42
CA PRO A 95 -1.62 6.13 -13.62
C PRO A 95 -0.81 4.83 -13.77
N TYR A 96 0.48 4.87 -13.42
CA TYR A 96 1.33 3.69 -13.46
C TYR A 96 0.88 2.61 -12.47
N VAL A 97 0.73 2.97 -11.20
CA VAL A 97 0.33 2.02 -10.15
C VAL A 97 -1.04 1.39 -10.43
N ILE A 98 -2.02 2.22 -10.82
CA ILE A 98 -3.36 1.72 -11.18
C ILE A 98 -3.30 0.82 -12.42
N GLY A 99 -2.51 1.20 -13.42
CA GLY A 99 -2.29 0.36 -14.59
C GLY A 99 -1.67 -1.00 -14.25
N CYS A 100 -0.68 -1.03 -13.35
CA CYS A 100 -0.11 -2.28 -12.84
C CYS A 100 -1.16 -3.16 -12.15
N LEU A 101 -2.02 -2.57 -11.32
CA LEU A 101 -3.13 -3.31 -10.68
C LEU A 101 -4.09 -3.90 -11.73
N THR A 102 -4.44 -3.14 -12.78
CA THR A 102 -5.33 -3.66 -13.83
C THR A 102 -4.69 -4.81 -14.62
N ILE A 103 -3.38 -4.79 -14.82
CA ILE A 103 -2.63 -5.87 -15.46
C ILE A 103 -2.63 -7.12 -14.56
N ILE A 104 -2.27 -6.97 -13.28
CA ILE A 104 -2.21 -8.08 -12.31
C ILE A 104 -3.58 -8.75 -12.17
N TYR A 105 -4.63 -7.95 -12.09
CA TYR A 105 -5.99 -8.44 -11.86
C TYR A 105 -6.75 -8.77 -13.14
N LYS A 106 -6.13 -8.59 -14.31
CA LYS A 106 -6.74 -8.80 -15.63
C LYS A 106 -8.01 -7.96 -15.82
N ARG A 107 -7.97 -6.70 -15.38
CA ARG A 107 -9.11 -5.75 -15.38
C ARG A 107 -8.79 -4.45 -16.13
N PRO A 108 -8.31 -4.49 -17.38
CA PRO A 108 -7.92 -3.27 -18.11
C PRO A 108 -9.10 -2.29 -18.32
N GLN A 109 -10.34 -2.79 -18.36
CA GLN A 109 -11.54 -1.98 -18.51
C GLN A 109 -11.85 -1.14 -17.26
N ASP A 110 -11.28 -1.43 -16.09
CA ASP A 110 -11.55 -0.72 -14.85
C ASP A 110 -10.56 0.43 -14.59
N PHE A 111 -9.59 0.64 -15.48
CA PHE A 111 -8.51 1.63 -15.30
C PHE A 111 -9.05 3.05 -15.03
N GLU A 112 -9.95 3.56 -15.88
CA GLU A 112 -10.47 4.92 -15.73
C GLU A 112 -11.38 5.05 -14.49
N GLU A 113 -12.14 4.02 -14.17
CA GLU A 113 -12.94 3.99 -12.95
C GLU A 113 -12.05 4.03 -11.72
N TRP A 114 -11.07 3.14 -11.60
CA TRP A 114 -10.15 3.06 -10.46
C TRP A 114 -9.28 4.31 -10.34
N ARG A 115 -8.84 4.90 -11.46
CA ARG A 115 -8.11 6.16 -11.48
C ARG A 115 -8.94 7.33 -10.94
N SER A 116 -10.25 7.30 -11.14
CA SER A 116 -11.16 8.34 -10.65
C SER A 116 -11.41 8.29 -9.14
N TRP A 117 -11.03 7.19 -8.48
CA TRP A 117 -11.25 7.00 -7.05
C TRP A 117 -10.18 7.74 -6.23
N GLY A 118 -10.64 8.47 -5.22
CA GLY A 118 -9.74 9.05 -4.21
C GLY A 118 -9.40 8.06 -3.10
N PRO A 119 -8.48 8.45 -2.22
CA PRO A 119 -8.05 7.61 -1.09
C PRO A 119 -9.21 7.10 -0.22
N ASP A 120 -10.25 7.90 -0.03
CA ASP A 120 -11.41 7.50 0.78
C ASP A 120 -12.21 6.35 0.14
N VAL A 121 -12.31 6.32 -1.21
CA VAL A 121 -12.91 5.20 -1.92
C VAL A 121 -12.05 3.96 -1.80
N TRP A 122 -10.74 4.07 -2.11
CA TRP A 122 -9.81 2.94 -2.05
C TRP A 122 -9.75 2.28 -0.67
N ASN A 123 -9.82 3.09 0.38
CA ASN A 123 -9.76 2.62 1.76
C ASN A 123 -11.14 2.32 2.36
N ALA A 124 -12.21 2.34 1.56
CA ALA A 124 -13.60 2.20 2.01
C ALA A 124 -13.96 3.14 3.18
N ALA A 125 -13.31 4.31 3.23
CA ALA A 125 -13.49 5.25 4.32
C ALA A 125 -14.85 5.94 4.24
N ALA A 126 -15.35 6.38 5.41
CA ALA A 126 -16.57 7.17 5.53
C ALA A 126 -17.84 6.53 4.91
N TYR A 127 -17.88 5.19 4.83
CA TYR A 127 -19.03 4.44 4.36
C TYR A 127 -20.06 4.17 5.48
N ARG A 128 -20.52 5.17 6.20
CA ARG A 128 -21.66 4.98 7.13
C ARG A 128 -22.95 5.48 6.51
N ARG A 129 -23.95 4.63 6.46
CA ARG A 129 -25.29 5.02 6.01
C ARG A 129 -25.89 6.03 7.01
N GLY A 130 -26.17 7.24 6.51
CA GLY A 130 -26.96 8.22 7.24
C GLY A 130 -26.24 9.03 8.31
N ASP A 131 -24.92 9.15 8.24
CA ASP A 131 -24.14 9.91 9.21
C ASP A 131 -23.59 11.21 8.61
N ASP A 132 -24.27 12.34 8.90
CA ASP A 132 -23.90 13.68 8.42
C ASP A 132 -22.56 14.18 9.01
N VAL A 133 -22.14 13.66 10.16
CA VAL A 133 -20.85 14.01 10.79
C VAL A 133 -19.71 13.53 9.90
N HIS A 134 -19.87 12.38 9.26
CA HIS A 134 -18.88 11.83 8.34
C HIS A 134 -18.73 12.62 7.05
N ALA A 135 -19.79 13.23 6.54
CA ALA A 135 -19.71 14.07 5.35
C ALA A 135 -18.79 15.29 5.57
N ALA A 136 -18.81 15.88 6.76
CA ALA A 136 -17.94 16.99 7.14
C ALA A 136 -16.47 16.53 7.31
N GLU A 137 -16.25 15.36 7.93
CA GLU A 137 -14.91 14.78 8.09
C GLU A 137 -14.31 14.38 6.74
N LEU A 138 -15.10 13.76 5.85
CA LEU A 138 -14.72 13.43 4.50
C LEU A 138 -14.33 14.69 3.70
N ALA A 139 -15.12 15.75 3.80
CA ALA A 139 -14.82 17.02 3.16
C ALA A 139 -13.54 17.66 3.70
N HIS A 140 -13.22 17.47 4.98
CA HIS A 140 -11.98 17.94 5.58
C HIS A 140 -10.78 17.10 5.09
N ARG A 141 -10.90 15.78 5.04
CA ARG A 141 -9.86 14.86 4.55
C ARG A 141 -9.59 15.05 3.07
N ASN A 142 -10.62 15.26 2.25
CA ASN A 142 -10.47 15.49 0.81
C ASN A 142 -9.77 16.82 0.46
N ARG A 143 -9.67 17.77 1.39
CA ARG A 143 -8.81 18.95 1.19
C ARG A 143 -7.32 18.63 1.25
N ASP A 144 -6.96 17.55 1.94
CA ASP A 144 -5.60 17.07 2.05
C ASP A 144 -5.17 16.18 0.89
N PHE A 145 -6.12 15.78 0.02
CA PHE A 145 -5.88 14.99 -1.17
C PHE A 145 -6.32 15.78 -2.39
N THR A 146 -5.66 15.58 -3.51
CA THR A 146 -5.95 16.24 -4.80
C THR A 146 -7.30 15.83 -5.43
N VAL A 147 -8.14 15.10 -4.71
CA VAL A 147 -9.42 14.59 -5.21
C VAL A 147 -10.44 15.72 -5.32
N LYS A 148 -10.85 16.00 -6.55
CA LYS A 148 -11.79 17.07 -6.89
C LYS A 148 -13.26 16.76 -6.56
N SER A 149 -13.60 15.53 -6.23
CA SER A 149 -14.98 15.10 -5.94
C SER A 149 -15.03 14.31 -4.63
N PRO A 150 -15.85 14.71 -3.67
CA PRO A 150 -16.03 13.94 -2.45
C PRO A 150 -16.77 12.63 -2.78
N ARG A 151 -16.04 11.54 -2.84
CA ARG A 151 -16.57 10.19 -2.95
C ARG A 151 -16.18 9.43 -1.70
N ASP A 152 -17.01 8.50 -1.28
CA ASP A 152 -16.78 7.65 -0.11
C ASP A 152 -16.77 6.17 -0.47
N GLY A 153 -16.59 5.32 0.54
CA GLY A 153 -16.53 3.88 0.37
C GLY A 153 -17.77 3.23 -0.25
N ARG A 154 -18.90 3.95 -0.42
CA ARG A 154 -20.07 3.44 -1.13
C ARG A 154 -19.76 3.18 -2.61
N VAL A 155 -18.91 4.01 -3.22
CA VAL A 155 -18.48 3.80 -4.61
C VAL A 155 -17.76 2.45 -4.75
N LEU A 156 -16.89 2.11 -3.80
CA LEU A 156 -16.23 0.81 -3.77
C LEU A 156 -17.23 -0.32 -3.52
N GLN A 157 -18.17 -0.12 -2.60
CA GLN A 157 -19.16 -1.14 -2.28
C GLN A 157 -20.06 -1.44 -3.50
N ASP A 158 -20.57 -0.42 -4.17
CA ASP A 158 -21.39 -0.57 -5.39
C ASP A 158 -20.62 -1.29 -6.51
N TYR A 159 -19.32 -0.97 -6.66
CA TYR A 159 -18.43 -1.66 -7.60
C TYR A 159 -18.27 -3.15 -7.23
N LEU A 160 -17.97 -3.45 -5.96
CA LEU A 160 -17.76 -4.82 -5.49
C LEU A 160 -19.04 -5.66 -5.62
N ASP A 161 -20.20 -5.10 -5.33
CA ASP A 161 -21.48 -5.80 -5.51
C ASP A 161 -21.68 -6.19 -6.96
N LYS A 162 -21.46 -5.26 -7.89
CA LYS A 162 -21.60 -5.52 -9.33
C LYS A 162 -20.64 -6.61 -9.82
N VAL A 163 -19.34 -6.49 -9.51
CA VAL A 163 -18.34 -7.44 -10.04
C VAL A 163 -18.48 -8.83 -9.43
N PHE A 164 -18.92 -8.94 -8.19
CA PHE A 164 -19.14 -10.24 -7.56
C PHE A 164 -20.46 -10.88 -7.97
N ASP A 165 -21.51 -10.12 -8.30
CA ASP A 165 -22.73 -10.69 -8.90
C ASP A 165 -22.40 -11.38 -10.25
N GLU A 166 -21.54 -10.73 -11.06
CA GLU A 166 -21.05 -11.31 -12.31
C GLU A 166 -20.17 -12.54 -12.06
N ALA A 167 -19.22 -12.45 -11.12
CA ALA A 167 -18.26 -13.52 -10.83
C ALA A 167 -18.96 -14.78 -10.27
N GLU A 168 -19.85 -14.62 -9.29
CA GLU A 168 -20.62 -15.75 -8.72
C GLU A 168 -21.49 -16.44 -9.80
N SER A 169 -22.12 -15.66 -10.68
CA SER A 169 -22.88 -16.21 -11.81
C SER A 169 -21.98 -17.05 -12.73
N ARG A 170 -20.78 -16.58 -13.07
CA ARG A 170 -19.83 -17.29 -13.92
C ARG A 170 -19.31 -18.57 -13.27
N VAL A 171 -18.93 -18.47 -11.99
CA VAL A 171 -18.45 -19.62 -11.21
C VAL A 171 -19.52 -20.70 -11.08
N SER A 172 -20.78 -20.31 -10.83
CA SER A 172 -21.89 -21.26 -10.74
C SER A 172 -22.19 -21.99 -12.05
N GLN A 173 -21.87 -21.37 -13.20
CA GLN A 173 -21.98 -21.98 -14.53
C GLN A 173 -20.77 -22.82 -14.92
N GLY A 174 -19.73 -22.91 -14.07
CA GLY A 174 -18.50 -23.63 -14.36
C GLY A 174 -17.67 -23.01 -15.49
N LEU A 175 -17.80 -21.70 -15.71
CA LEU A 175 -17.02 -21.02 -16.74
C LEU A 175 -15.57 -20.83 -16.29
N GLU A 176 -14.66 -20.78 -17.28
CA GLU A 176 -13.24 -20.51 -17.01
C GLU A 176 -13.04 -19.16 -16.33
N GLU A 177 -12.07 -19.11 -15.41
CA GLU A 177 -11.67 -17.90 -14.67
C GLU A 177 -11.20 -16.81 -15.65
N ARG A 178 -11.82 -15.64 -15.58
CA ARG A 178 -11.54 -14.51 -16.45
C ARG A 178 -10.54 -13.55 -15.83
N ASP A 179 -10.75 -13.24 -14.54
CA ASP A 179 -10.05 -12.21 -13.83
C ASP A 179 -10.00 -12.48 -12.30
N ILE A 180 -9.46 -11.54 -11.54
CA ILE A 180 -9.31 -11.65 -10.09
C ILE A 180 -10.64 -11.88 -9.35
N TRP A 181 -11.75 -11.36 -9.85
CA TRP A 181 -13.04 -11.48 -9.15
C TRP A 181 -13.61 -12.88 -9.31
N ASP A 182 -13.48 -13.49 -10.51
CA ASP A 182 -13.82 -14.90 -10.72
C ASP A 182 -12.97 -15.81 -9.82
N PHE A 183 -11.65 -15.52 -9.70
CA PHE A 183 -10.75 -16.22 -8.79
C PHE A 183 -11.21 -16.11 -7.32
N VAL A 184 -11.50 -14.91 -6.84
CA VAL A 184 -11.94 -14.69 -5.45
C VAL A 184 -13.29 -15.38 -5.19
N ALA A 185 -14.24 -15.32 -6.13
CA ALA A 185 -15.54 -15.98 -6.00
C ALA A 185 -15.45 -17.52 -6.02
N ALA A 186 -14.39 -18.06 -6.60
CA ALA A 186 -14.12 -19.51 -6.64
C ALA A 186 -13.31 -20.03 -5.45
N LEU A 187 -12.76 -19.13 -4.59
CA LEU A 187 -11.93 -19.54 -3.45
C LEU A 187 -12.70 -20.44 -2.47
N GLU A 188 -12.01 -21.45 -2.00
CA GLU A 188 -12.49 -22.36 -0.95
C GLU A 188 -11.52 -22.34 0.23
N ILE A 189 -12.08 -22.20 1.43
CA ILE A 189 -11.37 -22.26 2.71
C ILE A 189 -12.08 -23.33 3.55
N ASP A 190 -11.33 -24.37 3.97
CA ASP A 190 -11.89 -25.50 4.71
C ASP A 190 -13.04 -26.22 3.94
N ASP A 191 -12.86 -26.45 2.64
CA ASP A 191 -13.83 -27.08 1.74
C ASP A 191 -15.18 -26.30 1.64
N GLN A 192 -15.19 -25.03 1.99
CA GLN A 192 -16.32 -24.13 1.86
C GLN A 192 -15.93 -22.91 1.02
N ARG A 193 -16.81 -22.55 0.08
CA ARG A 193 -16.63 -21.31 -0.67
C ARG A 193 -16.69 -20.12 0.29
N VAL A 194 -15.82 -19.14 0.03
CA VAL A 194 -15.88 -17.86 0.72
C VAL A 194 -17.21 -17.18 0.47
N ASP A 195 -17.81 -16.60 1.51
CA ASP A 195 -19.07 -15.89 1.40
C ASP A 195 -18.88 -14.47 0.82
N ARG A 196 -19.97 -13.76 0.54
CA ARG A 196 -19.95 -12.42 -0.07
C ARG A 196 -19.14 -11.42 0.76
N LYS A 197 -19.24 -11.45 2.09
CA LYS A 197 -18.49 -10.55 2.97
C LYS A 197 -16.99 -10.86 2.96
N GLU A 198 -16.65 -12.12 2.90
CA GLU A 198 -15.27 -12.56 2.76
C GLU A 198 -14.69 -12.14 1.41
N MET A 199 -15.44 -12.29 0.31
CA MET A 199 -15.03 -11.79 -1.02
C MET A 199 -14.77 -10.28 -1.00
N GLN A 200 -15.69 -9.50 -0.43
CA GLN A 200 -15.55 -8.05 -0.30
C GLN A 200 -14.35 -7.66 0.57
N GLY A 201 -14.12 -8.39 1.65
CA GLY A 201 -12.97 -8.19 2.52
C GLY A 201 -11.63 -8.47 1.83
N ILE A 202 -11.54 -9.55 1.05
CA ILE A 202 -10.38 -9.87 0.23
C ILE A 202 -10.16 -8.78 -0.82
N ALA A 203 -11.21 -8.43 -1.56
CA ALA A 203 -11.12 -7.42 -2.63
C ALA A 203 -10.69 -6.05 -2.11
N ASN A 204 -11.19 -5.64 -0.93
CA ASN A 204 -10.77 -4.39 -0.32
C ASN A 204 -9.26 -4.36 -0.03
N VAL A 205 -8.70 -5.45 0.52
CA VAL A 205 -7.24 -5.53 0.75
C VAL A 205 -6.47 -5.57 -0.55
N LEU A 206 -6.95 -6.31 -1.56
CA LEU A 206 -6.30 -6.38 -2.87
C LEU A 206 -6.20 -5.00 -3.53
N LEU A 207 -7.29 -4.23 -3.47
CA LEU A 207 -7.35 -2.90 -4.07
C LEU A 207 -6.57 -1.86 -3.25
N ALA A 208 -6.85 -1.75 -1.95
CA ALA A 208 -6.25 -0.71 -1.11
C ALA A 208 -4.76 -0.94 -0.82
N GLY A 209 -4.35 -2.20 -0.60
CA GLY A 209 -3.00 -2.53 -0.14
C GLY A 209 -1.90 -2.24 -1.17
N GLY A 210 -2.21 -2.29 -2.47
CA GLY A 210 -1.25 -2.12 -3.56
C GLY A 210 -1.17 -0.70 -4.12
N ARG A 211 -1.83 0.29 -3.53
CA ARG A 211 -1.92 1.63 -4.11
C ARG A 211 -1.06 2.67 -3.37
N ASP A 212 -1.50 3.14 -2.23
CA ASP A 212 -0.95 4.35 -1.60
C ASP A 212 0.52 4.18 -1.15
N THR A 213 0.87 2.97 -0.68
CA THR A 213 2.25 2.64 -0.27
C THR A 213 3.22 2.63 -1.44
N VAL A 214 2.79 2.12 -2.59
CA VAL A 214 3.61 2.09 -3.82
C VAL A 214 3.71 3.48 -4.41
N ILE A 215 2.61 4.25 -4.44
CA ILE A 215 2.64 5.66 -4.89
C ILE A 215 3.67 6.44 -4.08
N LYS A 216 3.69 6.29 -2.74
CA LYS A 216 4.68 6.96 -1.88
C LYS A 216 6.11 6.51 -2.22
N LEU A 217 6.32 5.22 -2.42
CA LEU A 217 7.65 4.67 -2.74
C LEU A 217 8.17 5.18 -4.08
N LEU A 218 7.36 5.12 -5.14
CA LEU A 218 7.77 5.56 -6.48
C LEU A 218 7.97 7.07 -6.56
N SER A 219 7.09 7.85 -5.92
CA SER A 219 7.27 9.31 -5.79
C SER A 219 8.55 9.64 -5.03
N GLY A 220 8.87 8.86 -3.99
CA GLY A 220 10.10 8.97 -3.24
C GLY A 220 11.35 8.69 -4.07
N PHE A 221 11.31 7.72 -5.00
CA PHE A 221 12.40 7.49 -5.95
C PHE A 221 12.60 8.70 -6.85
N VAL A 222 11.56 9.22 -7.48
CA VAL A 222 11.67 10.40 -8.35
C VAL A 222 12.23 11.59 -7.57
N TRP A 223 11.68 11.87 -6.39
CA TRP A 223 12.14 12.94 -5.50
C TRP A 223 13.62 12.82 -5.12
N HIS A 224 14.03 11.63 -4.68
CA HIS A 224 15.39 11.38 -4.21
C HIS A 224 16.42 11.44 -5.35
N LEU A 225 16.14 10.76 -6.48
CA LEU A 225 17.08 10.61 -7.57
C LEU A 225 17.35 11.93 -8.32
N ILE A 226 16.40 12.88 -8.31
CA ILE A 226 16.63 14.23 -8.84
C ILE A 226 17.62 14.99 -7.93
N GLN A 227 17.50 14.84 -6.61
CA GLN A 227 18.39 15.52 -5.65
C GLN A 227 19.76 14.86 -5.55
N LYS A 228 19.85 13.57 -5.83
CA LYS A 228 21.04 12.74 -5.73
C LYS A 228 21.31 11.97 -7.03
N PRO A 229 21.78 12.64 -8.07
CA PRO A 229 22.06 11.99 -9.36
C PRO A 229 23.06 10.83 -9.27
N SER A 230 24.00 10.87 -8.32
CA SER A 230 24.93 9.75 -8.06
C SER A 230 24.24 8.46 -7.68
N ASP A 231 23.11 8.54 -7.00
CA ASP A 231 22.34 7.35 -6.61
C ASP A 231 21.55 6.78 -7.80
N ALA A 232 21.14 7.64 -8.75
CA ALA A 232 20.59 7.18 -10.03
C ALA A 232 21.64 6.45 -10.89
N GLU A 233 22.90 6.95 -10.91
CA GLU A 233 24.04 6.30 -11.56
C GLU A 233 24.31 4.94 -10.90
N PHE A 234 24.38 4.89 -9.57
CA PHE A 234 24.59 3.67 -8.80
C PHE A 234 23.59 2.57 -9.17
N ILE A 235 22.28 2.90 -9.23
CA ILE A 235 21.25 1.90 -9.58
C ILE A 235 21.43 1.46 -11.05
N ARG A 236 21.71 2.40 -11.97
CA ARG A 236 21.82 2.13 -13.40
C ARG A 236 23.01 1.26 -13.77
N ASP A 237 24.09 1.36 -13.01
CA ASP A 237 25.36 0.68 -13.32
C ASP A 237 25.28 -0.84 -13.13
N ASN A 238 24.35 -1.34 -12.30
CA ASN A 238 24.20 -2.77 -12.05
C ASN A 238 22.76 -3.13 -11.65
N ASP A 239 22.15 -4.05 -12.37
CA ASP A 239 20.79 -4.54 -12.08
C ASP A 239 20.65 -5.11 -10.65
N GLU A 240 21.72 -5.59 -10.03
CA GLU A 240 21.71 -6.07 -8.65
C GLU A 240 21.46 -4.95 -7.63
N HIS A 241 21.66 -3.68 -8.00
CA HIS A 241 21.43 -2.53 -7.14
C HIS A 241 19.94 -2.14 -6.99
N PHE A 242 19.06 -2.57 -7.90
CA PHE A 242 17.63 -2.24 -7.79
C PHE A 242 17.03 -2.69 -6.45
N ARG A 243 17.24 -3.95 -6.08
CA ARG A 243 16.65 -4.47 -4.86
C ARG A 243 17.17 -3.78 -3.59
N PRO A 244 18.47 -3.61 -3.36
CA PRO A 244 18.98 -2.82 -2.23
C PRO A 244 18.40 -1.41 -2.17
N ALA A 245 18.32 -0.71 -3.31
CA ALA A 245 17.75 0.63 -3.38
C ALA A 245 16.25 0.64 -2.99
N ILE A 246 15.46 -0.33 -3.47
CA ILE A 246 14.05 -0.46 -3.11
C ILE A 246 13.90 -0.72 -1.62
N GLN A 247 14.69 -1.64 -1.05
CA GLN A 247 14.62 -1.96 0.37
C GLN A 247 15.02 -0.75 1.24
N GLU A 248 16.07 -0.02 0.86
CA GLU A 248 16.51 1.15 1.62
C GLU A 248 15.50 2.30 1.55
N LEU A 249 14.97 2.59 0.37
CA LEU A 249 13.98 3.64 0.26
C LEU A 249 12.67 3.27 0.98
N ALA A 250 12.27 1.99 0.93
CA ALA A 250 11.14 1.49 1.71
C ALA A 250 11.39 1.62 3.23
N ARG A 251 12.61 1.33 3.71
CA ARG A 251 13.00 1.56 5.10
C ARG A 251 12.83 3.04 5.48
N TYR A 252 13.46 3.91 4.72
CA TYR A 252 13.47 5.35 5.01
C TYR A 252 12.07 5.97 4.98
N LEU A 253 11.29 5.67 3.94
CA LEU A 253 9.95 6.22 3.78
C LEU A 253 8.92 5.55 4.69
N SER A 254 9.14 4.30 5.11
CA SER A 254 8.16 3.52 5.87
C SER A 254 6.74 3.81 5.40
N PRO A 255 6.35 3.41 4.14
CA PRO A 255 5.12 3.90 3.51
C PRO A 255 3.87 3.69 4.34
N LEU A 256 3.81 2.61 5.10
CA LEU A 256 2.84 2.41 6.17
C LEU A 256 3.53 2.77 7.50
N PRO A 257 3.18 3.89 8.14
CA PRO A 257 3.92 4.38 9.29
C PRO A 257 3.71 3.54 10.56
N ARG A 258 2.52 2.96 10.70
CA ARG A 258 2.15 2.16 11.87
C ARG A 258 1.03 1.21 11.56
N MET A 259 0.89 0.15 12.36
CA MET A 259 -0.21 -0.79 12.29
C MET A 259 -0.83 -0.96 13.69
N GLU A 260 -2.13 -1.05 13.72
CA GLU A 260 -2.84 -1.25 14.97
C GLU A 260 -3.00 -2.72 15.31
N ARG A 261 -3.01 -2.97 16.62
CA ARG A 261 -3.35 -4.27 17.19
C ARG A 261 -4.28 -4.06 18.38
N VAL A 262 -5.03 -5.06 18.70
CA VAL A 262 -5.87 -5.09 19.89
C VAL A 262 -5.38 -6.19 20.82
N PRO A 263 -5.17 -5.91 22.12
CA PRO A 263 -4.88 -6.98 23.08
C PRO A 263 -5.97 -8.06 23.03
N ARG A 264 -5.57 -9.33 23.03
CA ARG A 264 -6.47 -10.47 22.81
C ARG A 264 -7.71 -10.48 23.72
N GLU A 265 -7.55 -10.04 24.95
CA GLU A 265 -8.67 -9.95 25.91
C GLU A 265 -9.79 -9.00 25.48
N TYR A 266 -9.53 -8.12 24.51
CA TYR A 266 -10.48 -7.17 23.94
C TYR A 266 -10.88 -7.49 22.49
N ALA A 267 -10.29 -8.51 21.88
CA ALA A 267 -10.50 -8.85 20.46
C ALA A 267 -11.75 -9.68 20.21
N VAL A 268 -12.28 -10.37 21.23
CA VAL A 268 -13.35 -11.35 21.06
C VAL A 268 -14.62 -10.93 21.78
N GLY A 269 -15.72 -10.86 21.00
CA GLY A 269 -17.08 -10.86 21.54
C GLY A 269 -17.55 -9.56 22.15
N ALA A 270 -17.00 -8.45 21.74
CA ALA A 270 -17.34 -7.18 22.33
C ALA A 270 -18.68 -6.62 21.83
N ASP A 271 -19.75 -6.94 22.55
CA ASP A 271 -20.89 -6.02 22.73
C ASP A 271 -20.49 -4.77 23.55
N SER A 272 -19.26 -4.69 24.01
CA SER A 272 -18.73 -3.52 24.69
C SER A 272 -18.27 -2.51 23.66
N ALA A 273 -18.74 -1.28 23.78
CA ALA A 273 -18.21 -0.13 23.09
C ALA A 273 -16.68 -0.22 23.08
N ARG A 274 -16.09 -0.31 21.90
CA ARG A 274 -14.68 -0.59 21.73
C ARG A 274 -13.88 0.61 22.16
N ASP A 275 -13.21 0.43 23.25
CA ASP A 275 -12.31 1.41 23.78
C ASP A 275 -11.03 1.42 22.91
N THR A 276 -11.03 2.28 21.89
CA THR A 276 -9.87 2.46 21.02
C THR A 276 -8.64 2.94 21.79
N GLU A 277 -8.77 3.38 23.04
CA GLU A 277 -7.65 3.72 23.92
C GLU A 277 -6.84 2.48 24.31
N LYS A 278 -7.43 1.29 24.24
CA LYS A 278 -6.75 0.01 24.50
C LYS A 278 -5.96 -0.52 23.32
N TYR A 279 -6.11 0.07 22.14
CA TYR A 279 -5.35 -0.36 20.97
C TYR A 279 -3.88 0.00 21.11
N VAL A 280 -3.05 -0.91 20.63
CA VAL A 280 -1.60 -0.76 20.58
C VAL A 280 -1.19 -0.44 19.15
N LEU A 281 -0.36 0.56 18.98
CA LEU A 281 0.23 0.92 17.69
C LEU A 281 1.61 0.27 17.58
N LEU A 282 1.87 -0.44 16.50
CA LEU A 282 3.20 -0.90 16.12
C LEU A 282 3.83 0.17 15.23
N GLY A 283 4.81 0.90 15.75
CA GLY A 283 5.45 2.02 15.06
C GLY A 283 6.52 1.56 14.07
N PHE A 284 6.17 1.41 12.80
CA PHE A 284 7.14 0.98 11.77
C PHE A 284 8.15 2.08 11.43
N VAL A 285 7.73 3.35 11.42
CA VAL A 285 8.67 4.48 11.25
C VAL A 285 9.71 4.46 12.33
N SER A 286 9.30 4.45 13.60
CA SER A 286 10.24 4.48 14.72
C SER A 286 11.17 3.27 14.72
N ALA A 287 10.66 2.08 14.40
CA ALA A 287 11.47 0.87 14.30
C ALA A 287 12.47 0.89 13.14
N ASN A 288 12.09 1.46 11.99
CA ASN A 288 12.97 1.58 10.83
C ASN A 288 13.98 2.74 10.94
N HIS A 289 13.77 3.63 11.91
CA HIS A 289 14.70 4.72 12.26
C HIS A 289 15.37 4.50 13.62
N ASP A 290 15.29 3.29 14.18
CA ASP A 290 15.92 2.93 15.43
C ASP A 290 17.45 2.96 15.31
N ARG A 291 18.10 3.86 16.07
CA ARG A 291 19.54 4.11 16.03
C ARG A 291 20.39 2.96 16.61
N GLU A 292 19.79 2.10 17.42
CA GLU A 292 20.45 0.90 17.88
C GLU A 292 20.53 -0.16 16.76
N ARG A 293 19.66 -0.06 15.77
CA ARG A 293 19.56 -1.02 14.67
C ARG A 293 20.18 -0.52 13.37
N PHE A 294 20.01 0.75 13.05
CA PHE A 294 20.45 1.37 11.79
C PHE A 294 21.40 2.53 12.09
N GLU A 295 22.61 2.47 11.57
CA GLU A 295 23.54 3.57 11.59
C GLU A 295 23.04 4.69 10.66
N ASP A 296 23.04 5.93 11.15
CA ASP A 296 22.50 7.11 10.44
C ASP A 296 21.14 6.83 9.77
N PRO A 297 20.10 6.48 10.54
CA PRO A 297 18.82 6.03 9.97
C PRO A 297 18.11 7.11 9.16
N GLU A 298 18.41 8.38 9.39
CA GLU A 298 17.88 9.54 8.65
C GLU A 298 18.56 9.70 7.27
N ARG A 299 19.62 8.98 6.99
CA ARG A 299 20.29 8.98 5.68
C ARG A 299 19.77 7.86 4.80
N ILE A 300 19.40 8.17 3.56
CA ILE A 300 19.17 7.19 2.50
C ILE A 300 20.53 6.72 2.00
N ASP A 301 20.79 5.41 2.04
CA ASP A 301 22.02 4.77 1.65
C ASP A 301 21.73 3.48 0.89
N PHE A 302 21.71 3.54 -0.44
CA PHE A 302 21.44 2.37 -1.30
C PHE A 302 22.51 1.27 -1.22
N GLY A 303 23.65 1.59 -0.63
CA GLY A 303 24.71 0.62 -0.32
C GLY A 303 24.66 0.05 1.09
N ARG A 304 23.60 0.28 1.86
CA ARG A 304 23.46 -0.19 3.24
C ARG A 304 23.55 -1.73 3.33
N GLU A 305 24.65 -2.22 3.91
CA GLU A 305 24.93 -3.67 3.97
C GLU A 305 23.94 -4.46 4.83
N ARG A 306 23.45 -3.86 5.94
CA ARG A 306 22.54 -4.50 6.90
C ARG A 306 21.21 -3.76 6.95
N ASN A 307 20.31 -4.15 6.06
CA ASN A 307 19.03 -3.49 5.90
C ASN A 307 17.84 -4.43 6.20
N ALA A 308 17.83 -5.03 7.38
CA ALA A 308 16.72 -5.88 7.83
C ALA A 308 15.57 -5.04 8.39
N HIS A 309 15.05 -4.11 7.58
CA HIS A 309 13.93 -3.25 7.96
C HIS A 309 12.59 -4.03 8.04
N ILE A 310 11.58 -3.38 8.60
CA ILE A 310 10.23 -3.92 8.74
C ILE A 310 9.16 -3.06 8.04
N ALA A 311 9.55 -2.32 6.99
CA ALA A 311 8.61 -1.50 6.21
C ALA A 311 7.51 -2.33 5.50
N PHE A 312 7.78 -3.61 5.25
CA PHE A 312 6.79 -4.59 4.77
C PHE A 312 6.10 -5.38 5.90
N GLY A 313 6.14 -4.87 7.12
CA GLY A 313 5.66 -5.60 8.29
C GLY A 313 6.56 -6.76 8.70
N PHE A 314 6.10 -7.54 9.67
CA PHE A 314 6.84 -8.69 10.19
C PHE A 314 5.90 -9.77 10.74
N GLY A 315 6.35 -11.02 10.77
CA GLY A 315 5.58 -12.14 11.30
C GLY A 315 4.44 -12.58 10.35
N PRO A 316 3.33 -13.10 10.89
CA PRO A 316 2.23 -13.63 10.07
C PRO A 316 1.68 -12.62 9.05
N HIS A 317 1.57 -11.37 9.45
CA HIS A 317 1.05 -10.28 8.62
C HIS A 317 2.11 -9.53 7.80
N SER A 318 3.29 -10.12 7.55
CA SER A 318 4.23 -9.56 6.58
C SER A 318 3.56 -9.34 5.22
N CYS A 319 3.93 -8.29 4.51
CA CYS A 319 3.27 -7.86 3.28
C CYS A 319 3.17 -8.99 2.24
N LEU A 320 1.95 -9.29 1.80
CA LEU A 320 1.70 -10.26 0.73
C LEU A 320 2.15 -9.71 -0.63
N GLY A 321 2.07 -8.40 -0.81
CA GLY A 321 2.40 -7.69 -2.04
C GLY A 321 3.89 -7.34 -2.21
N GLN A 322 4.80 -7.78 -1.35
CA GLN A 322 6.20 -7.39 -1.43
C GLN A 322 6.82 -7.72 -2.81
N ASN A 323 6.52 -8.89 -3.37
CA ASN A 323 7.03 -9.28 -4.69
C ASN A 323 6.49 -8.39 -5.81
N ILE A 324 5.21 -7.96 -5.73
CA ILE A 324 4.63 -7.01 -6.67
C ILE A 324 5.40 -5.70 -6.59
N THR A 325 5.53 -5.14 -5.40
CA THR A 325 6.21 -3.86 -5.18
C THR A 325 7.65 -3.88 -5.72
N GLU A 326 8.40 -4.97 -5.51
CA GLU A 326 9.74 -5.11 -6.07
C GLU A 326 9.73 -5.13 -7.60
N ILE A 327 8.86 -5.94 -8.22
CA ILE A 327 8.83 -6.12 -9.67
C ILE A 327 8.35 -4.86 -10.39
N GLU A 328 7.26 -4.25 -9.94
CA GLU A 328 6.73 -3.01 -10.54
C GLU A 328 7.69 -1.83 -10.33
N THR A 329 8.34 -1.72 -9.16
CA THR A 329 9.33 -0.67 -8.93
C THR A 329 10.55 -0.83 -9.83
N VAL A 330 11.07 -2.05 -10.02
CA VAL A 330 12.16 -2.31 -10.97
C VAL A 330 11.75 -1.91 -12.39
N ALA A 331 10.56 -2.29 -12.82
CA ALA A 331 10.05 -1.95 -14.15
C ALA A 331 9.90 -0.43 -14.34
N PHE A 332 9.37 0.27 -13.34
CA PHE A 332 9.28 1.72 -13.30
C PHE A 332 10.65 2.38 -13.39
N LEU A 333 11.59 1.97 -12.55
CA LEU A 333 12.95 2.54 -12.53
C LEU A 333 13.70 2.30 -13.85
N LYS A 334 13.55 1.14 -14.48
CA LYS A 334 14.15 0.90 -15.80
C LYS A 334 13.66 1.87 -16.87
N ALA A 335 12.42 2.33 -16.78
CA ALA A 335 11.88 3.34 -17.69
C ALA A 335 12.31 4.77 -17.31
N VAL A 336 12.37 5.10 -16.01
CA VAL A 336 12.64 6.45 -15.50
C VAL A 336 14.13 6.79 -15.50
N LEU A 337 15.02 5.87 -15.11
CA LEU A 337 16.45 6.14 -14.95
C LEU A 337 17.15 6.73 -16.21
N PRO A 338 16.82 6.34 -17.44
CA PRO A 338 17.38 6.98 -18.62
C PRO A 338 17.01 8.46 -18.80
N GLU A 339 15.90 8.88 -18.19
CA GLU A 339 15.33 10.21 -18.34
C GLU A 339 15.63 11.13 -17.15
N ILE A 340 15.83 10.56 -15.94
CA ILE A 340 15.89 11.31 -14.68
C ILE A 340 16.96 12.41 -14.65
N SER A 341 18.07 12.23 -15.38
CA SER A 341 19.15 13.22 -15.46
C SER A 341 18.76 14.50 -16.20
N LYS A 342 17.64 14.46 -16.94
CA LYS A 342 17.09 15.62 -17.67
C LYS A 342 15.98 16.32 -16.86
N TRP A 343 15.65 15.78 -15.69
CA TRP A 343 14.57 16.29 -14.87
C TRP A 343 15.09 17.26 -13.82
N SER A 344 14.31 18.32 -13.59
CA SER A 344 14.55 19.25 -12.48
C SER A 344 13.22 19.61 -11.84
N PHE A 345 13.23 19.98 -10.56
CA PHE A 345 12.04 20.51 -9.93
C PHE A 345 11.65 21.85 -10.57
N GLU A 346 10.41 21.99 -10.99
CA GLU A 346 9.87 23.26 -11.47
C GLU A 346 9.58 24.21 -10.30
N THR A 347 9.08 23.63 -9.20
CA THR A 347 8.84 24.28 -7.91
C THR A 347 9.40 23.38 -6.80
N GLU A 348 9.62 23.95 -5.61
CA GLU A 348 9.95 23.13 -4.44
C GLU A 348 8.84 22.10 -4.20
N PRO A 349 9.18 20.80 -4.05
CA PRO A 349 8.19 19.76 -3.79
C PRO A 349 7.38 20.02 -2.51
N GLU A 350 6.06 19.87 -2.61
CA GLU A 350 5.18 19.94 -1.44
C GLU A 350 5.17 18.62 -0.69
N ILE A 351 5.85 18.58 0.44
CA ILE A 351 6.01 17.39 1.30
C ILE A 351 5.44 17.67 2.67
N VAL A 352 4.67 16.71 3.18
CA VAL A 352 4.23 16.71 4.58
C VAL A 352 5.27 15.96 5.41
N TRP A 353 5.88 16.68 6.33
CA TRP A 353 6.81 16.12 7.31
C TRP A 353 6.14 16.03 8.68
N VAL A 354 6.44 14.98 9.42
CA VAL A 354 5.90 14.72 10.77
C VAL A 354 7.05 14.36 11.70
N ASP A 355 6.99 14.89 12.91
CA ASP A 355 7.91 14.50 13.97
C ASP A 355 7.41 13.20 14.63
N GLU A 356 8.18 12.14 14.47
CA GLU A 356 7.87 10.81 15.00
C GLU A 356 8.77 10.49 16.19
N PRO A 357 8.21 10.21 17.38
CA PRO A 357 8.99 9.84 18.55
C PRO A 357 9.67 8.46 18.36
N LEU A 358 10.93 8.36 18.73
CA LEU A 358 11.71 7.12 18.72
C LEU A 358 11.71 6.42 20.10
N SER A 359 12.20 5.20 20.14
CA SER A 359 12.30 4.37 21.35
C SER A 359 13.26 4.93 22.39
N ASP A 360 14.31 5.64 21.98
CA ASP A 360 15.31 6.28 22.83
C ASP A 360 14.86 7.62 23.42
N GLY A 361 13.61 8.04 23.16
CA GLY A 361 13.04 9.31 23.59
C GLY A 361 13.41 10.50 22.68
N SER A 362 14.22 10.30 21.66
CA SER A 362 14.46 11.30 20.62
C SER A 362 13.32 11.33 19.60
N THR A 363 13.46 12.15 18.58
CA THR A 363 12.47 12.32 17.52
C THR A 363 13.17 12.23 16.17
N THR A 364 12.53 11.61 15.17
CA THR A 364 12.95 11.68 13.77
C THR A 364 11.98 12.54 12.98
N HIS A 365 12.49 13.31 12.03
CA HIS A 365 11.70 14.11 11.11
C HIS A 365 11.43 13.26 9.86
N TYR A 366 10.24 12.71 9.79
CA TYR A 366 9.88 11.67 8.84
C TYR A 366 8.97 12.22 7.74
N LEU A 367 9.21 11.77 6.50
CA LEU A 367 8.39 12.10 5.35
C LEU A 367 7.09 11.28 5.39
N ASP A 368 5.97 11.94 5.70
CA ASP A 368 4.66 11.28 5.76
C ASP A 368 4.05 11.09 4.37
N LYS A 369 3.95 12.15 3.59
CA LYS A 369 3.40 12.08 2.23
C LYS A 369 3.93 13.17 1.31
N PHE A 370 3.92 12.88 0.02
CA PHE A 370 4.05 13.89 -1.03
C PHE A 370 2.68 14.44 -1.38
N ARG A 371 2.57 15.77 -1.52
CA ARG A 371 1.36 16.46 -2.00
C ARG A 371 1.48 16.82 -3.46
N GLU A 372 2.62 17.35 -3.87
CA GLU A 372 2.91 17.76 -5.23
C GLU A 372 4.40 17.67 -5.51
N ILE A 373 4.77 17.14 -6.66
CA ILE A 373 6.14 17.16 -7.19
C ILE A 373 6.06 17.59 -8.67
N ARG A 374 6.36 18.85 -8.95
CA ARG A 374 6.37 19.36 -10.33
C ARG A 374 7.75 19.24 -10.94
N ILE A 375 7.79 18.64 -12.11
CA ILE A 375 9.02 18.42 -12.89
C ILE A 375 8.98 19.24 -14.16
N ARG A 376 10.13 19.85 -14.48
CA ARG A 376 10.46 20.41 -15.78
C ARG A 376 11.39 19.45 -16.50
N LEU A 377 11.07 19.21 -17.77
CA LEU A 377 11.92 18.42 -18.66
C LEU A 377 12.96 19.35 -19.31
N GLY A 378 14.23 18.95 -19.24
CA GLY A 378 15.38 19.67 -19.84
C GLY A 378 15.68 19.22 -21.27
#